data_8c6092a7446cf11c04f61645c642f446
#
_entry.id   8c6092a7446cf11c04f61645c642f446
#
_cell.length_a   1.000
_cell.length_b   1.000
_cell.length_c   1.000
_cell.angle_alpha   90.00
_cell.angle_beta   90.00
_cell.angle_gamma   90.00
#
_symmetry.space_group_name_H-M   'P 1'
#
loop_
_entity.id
_entity.type
_entity.pdbx_description
1 polymer ?
#
loop_
_entity_poly.entity_id
_entity_poly.type
_entity_poly.pdbx_seq_one_letter_code
_entity_poly.pdbx_strand_id
1 'polypeptide(L)'
;LGMPDSVREAAQQAIAGCLHYPDPFCRALRRAIAARNAVTPQQVFCGNGAADVLYRLMLTLAPKKILLPAPTFAEYEEAARLVGSEIVRFPLGSDLTVTQAYWDAVTPDIDLVVLCNPNNPTGLLTPKGLVKKGMERCAEVSTRLLVDECFHDFLCEPEHSVLTDQVADNPHLILLRSFTKMYAMPGIRLGYCLSSDRQLVDRLYEAGAPWSVSGIAQACGIAAAQDTDFPRKTRAYVALHRAALQRGLEDLGLHVID
;
A
#
# COMPACT_ATOMS: atom_id res chain seq x y z
N LEU A 1 13.74 -16.81 0.95
CA LEU A 1 13.48 -17.02 -0.47
C LEU A 1 14.27 -16.08 -1.38
N GLY A 2 14.50 -14.84 -0.95
CA GLY A 2 15.17 -13.83 -1.76
C GLY A 2 14.28 -13.29 -2.91
N MET A 3 14.91 -12.54 -3.83
CA MET A 3 14.24 -11.99 -5.01
C MET A 3 13.92 -13.12 -6.02
N PRO A 4 12.72 -13.15 -6.63
CA PRO A 4 12.40 -14.17 -7.65
C PRO A 4 13.31 -14.08 -8.87
N ASP A 5 13.59 -15.22 -9.50
CA ASP A 5 14.47 -15.29 -10.67
C ASP A 5 13.96 -14.43 -11.81
N SER A 6 12.64 -14.46 -12.08
CA SER A 6 11.98 -13.62 -13.08
C SER A 6 12.28 -12.13 -12.91
N VAL A 7 12.26 -11.64 -11.67
CA VAL A 7 12.55 -10.23 -11.34
C VAL A 7 14.03 -9.93 -11.46
N ARG A 8 14.91 -10.86 -11.02
CA ARG A 8 16.36 -10.70 -11.12
C ARG A 8 16.81 -10.63 -12.57
N GLU A 9 16.30 -11.51 -13.41
CA GLU A 9 16.59 -11.54 -14.84
C GLU A 9 16.10 -10.27 -15.54
N ALA A 10 14.87 -9.83 -15.22
CA ALA A 10 14.35 -8.57 -15.74
C ALA A 10 15.22 -7.37 -15.35
N ALA A 11 15.73 -7.32 -14.12
CA ALA A 11 16.65 -6.29 -13.68
C ALA A 11 17.96 -6.29 -14.48
N GLN A 12 18.57 -7.46 -14.67
CA GLN A 12 19.81 -7.63 -15.42
C GLN A 12 19.65 -7.20 -16.89
N GLN A 13 18.56 -7.60 -17.54
CA GLN A 13 18.27 -7.24 -18.93
C GLN A 13 17.99 -5.73 -19.08
N ALA A 14 17.33 -5.11 -18.08
CA ALA A 14 16.99 -3.70 -18.13
C ALA A 14 18.19 -2.76 -18.01
N ILE A 15 19.35 -3.24 -17.52
CA ILE A 15 20.59 -2.44 -17.40
C ILE A 15 21.02 -1.87 -18.75
N ALA A 16 20.91 -2.65 -19.83
CA ALA A 16 21.25 -2.18 -21.18
C ALA A 16 20.39 -1.00 -21.64
N GLY A 17 19.15 -0.90 -21.14
CA GLY A 17 18.24 0.21 -21.42
C GLY A 17 18.52 1.50 -20.66
N CYS A 18 19.43 1.48 -19.67
CA CYS A 18 19.77 2.66 -18.85
C CYS A 18 20.49 3.79 -19.61
N LEU A 19 20.83 3.58 -20.86
CA LEU A 19 21.30 4.63 -21.79
C LEU A 19 20.20 5.67 -22.11
N HIS A 20 18.95 5.35 -21.84
CA HIS A 20 17.78 6.19 -22.13
C HIS A 20 16.99 6.49 -20.86
N TYR A 21 16.32 7.64 -20.81
CA TYR A 21 15.36 7.93 -19.76
C TYR A 21 14.22 6.91 -19.79
N PRO A 22 13.72 6.49 -18.60
CA PRO A 22 12.57 5.59 -18.53
C PRO A 22 11.28 6.28 -19.00
N ASP A 23 10.24 5.49 -19.24
CA ASP A 23 8.90 6.04 -19.48
C ASP A 23 8.41 6.81 -18.23
N PRO A 24 8.23 8.15 -18.29
CA PRO A 24 7.84 8.95 -17.13
C PRO A 24 6.46 8.59 -16.60
N PHE A 25 5.60 7.98 -17.41
CA PHE A 25 4.25 7.58 -17.06
C PHE A 25 4.12 6.07 -16.75
N CYS A 26 5.21 5.32 -16.78
CA CYS A 26 5.24 3.88 -16.46
C CYS A 26 4.16 3.08 -17.22
N ARG A 27 3.87 3.40 -18.48
CA ARG A 27 2.70 2.89 -19.23
C ARG A 27 2.66 1.37 -19.32
N ALA A 28 3.79 0.71 -19.56
CA ALA A 28 3.86 -0.75 -19.60
C ALA A 28 3.64 -1.37 -18.22
N LEU A 29 4.27 -0.81 -17.18
CA LEU A 29 4.09 -1.25 -15.80
C LEU A 29 2.64 -1.05 -15.33
N ARG A 30 2.04 0.10 -15.61
CA ARG A 30 0.62 0.37 -15.29
C ARG A 30 -0.32 -0.66 -15.92
N ARG A 31 -0.08 -1.08 -17.17
CA ARG A 31 -0.87 -2.16 -17.80
C ARG A 31 -0.71 -3.49 -17.08
N ALA A 32 0.50 -3.86 -16.69
CA ALA A 32 0.75 -5.09 -15.96
C ALA A 32 0.08 -5.09 -14.57
N ILE A 33 0.20 -3.98 -13.84
CA ILE A 33 -0.46 -3.80 -12.54
C ILE A 33 -1.99 -3.81 -12.70
N ALA A 34 -2.52 -3.13 -13.70
CA ALA A 34 -3.95 -3.07 -13.97
C ALA A 34 -4.53 -4.47 -14.26
N ALA A 35 -3.85 -5.26 -15.10
CA ALA A 35 -4.24 -6.64 -15.39
C ALA A 35 -4.26 -7.51 -14.13
N ARG A 36 -3.23 -7.40 -13.27
CA ARG A 36 -3.14 -8.14 -12.00
C ARG A 36 -4.28 -7.81 -11.04
N ASN A 37 -4.72 -6.56 -11.02
CA ASN A 37 -5.69 -6.05 -10.05
C ASN A 37 -7.11 -5.93 -10.60
N ALA A 38 -7.36 -6.33 -11.85
CA ALA A 38 -8.65 -6.19 -12.54
C ALA A 38 -9.18 -4.74 -12.56
N VAL A 39 -8.27 -3.76 -12.74
CA VAL A 39 -8.57 -2.33 -12.87
C VAL A 39 -8.08 -1.80 -14.23
N THR A 40 -8.35 -0.54 -14.55
CA THR A 40 -7.81 0.09 -15.76
C THR A 40 -6.45 0.73 -15.51
N PRO A 41 -5.57 0.85 -16.52
CA PRO A 41 -4.27 1.52 -16.35
C PRO A 41 -4.38 2.98 -15.88
N GLN A 42 -5.50 3.64 -16.14
CA GLN A 42 -5.78 5.02 -15.72
C GLN A 42 -6.02 5.14 -14.21
N GLN A 43 -6.34 4.04 -13.55
CA GLN A 43 -6.54 3.97 -12.10
C GLN A 43 -5.24 3.67 -11.33
N VAL A 44 -4.10 3.54 -12.03
CA VAL A 44 -2.81 3.16 -11.44
C VAL A 44 -1.85 4.33 -11.49
N PHE A 45 -1.25 4.69 -10.36
CA PHE A 45 -0.06 5.54 -10.27
C PHE A 45 1.11 4.73 -9.72
N CYS A 46 2.29 4.84 -10.35
CA CYS A 46 3.53 4.17 -9.92
C CYS A 46 4.51 5.21 -9.36
N GLY A 47 5.16 4.88 -8.23
CA GLY A 47 6.16 5.74 -7.59
C GLY A 47 7.42 4.98 -7.17
N ASN A 48 8.42 5.73 -6.75
CA ASN A 48 9.73 5.23 -6.30
C ASN A 48 9.66 4.62 -4.89
N GLY A 49 8.89 3.55 -4.75
CA GLY A 49 8.44 2.93 -3.50
C GLY A 49 7.10 3.49 -3.02
N ALA A 50 6.43 2.76 -2.13
CA ALA A 50 5.16 3.19 -1.54
C ALA A 50 5.30 4.51 -0.76
N ALA A 51 6.48 4.79 -0.18
CA ALA A 51 6.75 6.07 0.48
C ALA A 51 6.66 7.25 -0.49
N ASP A 52 7.28 7.19 -1.69
CA ASP A 52 7.15 8.26 -2.70
C ASP A 52 5.67 8.48 -3.08
N VAL A 53 4.91 7.39 -3.23
CA VAL A 53 3.46 7.48 -3.51
C VAL A 53 2.73 8.17 -2.36
N LEU A 54 3.02 7.80 -1.11
CA LEU A 54 2.43 8.41 0.09
C LEU A 54 2.71 9.91 0.16
N TYR A 55 3.96 10.32 -0.01
CA TYR A 55 4.36 11.72 0.02
C TYR A 55 3.70 12.53 -1.11
N ARG A 56 3.62 11.97 -2.32
CA ARG A 56 2.89 12.62 -3.43
C ARG A 56 1.39 12.72 -3.17
N LEU A 57 0.78 11.70 -2.53
CA LEU A 57 -0.61 11.78 -2.11
C LEU A 57 -0.82 12.94 -1.12
N MET A 58 0.05 13.09 -0.12
CA MET A 58 -0.04 14.21 0.84
C MET A 58 0.14 15.56 0.15
N LEU A 59 1.14 15.71 -0.73
CA LEU A 59 1.35 16.95 -1.51
C LEU A 59 0.16 17.28 -2.43
N THR A 60 -0.44 16.26 -3.05
CA THR A 60 -1.55 16.44 -4.00
C THR A 60 -2.87 16.75 -3.29
N LEU A 61 -3.16 16.05 -2.21
CA LEU A 61 -4.39 16.20 -1.44
C LEU A 61 -4.33 17.40 -0.50
N ALA A 62 -3.14 17.71 0.03
CA ALA A 62 -2.88 18.73 1.03
C ALA A 62 -3.95 18.73 2.14
N PRO A 63 -4.21 17.57 2.81
CA PRO A 63 -5.27 17.49 3.78
C PRO A 63 -5.00 18.42 4.96
N LYS A 64 -5.99 19.19 5.40
CA LYS A 64 -5.86 20.05 6.58
C LYS A 64 -5.89 19.23 7.87
N LYS A 65 -6.67 18.16 7.88
CA LYS A 65 -6.85 17.28 9.04
C LYS A 65 -6.88 15.82 8.62
N ILE A 66 -6.08 14.99 9.29
CA ILE A 66 -6.02 13.55 9.07
C ILE A 66 -6.36 12.76 10.33
N LEU A 67 -6.98 11.60 10.15
CA LEU A 67 -7.26 10.64 11.21
C LEU A 67 -6.41 9.38 11.01
N LEU A 68 -5.68 8.98 12.06
CA LEU A 68 -4.80 7.80 12.09
C LEU A 68 -5.12 6.92 13.29
N PRO A 69 -5.13 5.59 13.19
CA PRO A 69 -5.11 4.72 14.36
C PRO A 69 -3.71 4.79 14.99
N ALA A 70 -3.62 4.62 16.30
CA ALA A 70 -2.35 4.63 17.03
C ALA A 70 -2.28 3.42 17.99
N PRO A 71 -1.26 2.54 17.84
CA PRO A 71 -0.08 2.68 16.97
C PRO A 71 -0.35 2.31 15.51
N THR A 72 0.37 2.98 14.58
CA THR A 72 0.45 2.65 13.15
C THR A 72 1.80 3.09 12.57
N PHE A 73 2.02 2.94 11.28
CA PHE A 73 3.29 3.27 10.62
C PHE A 73 3.56 4.78 10.66
N ALA A 74 4.74 5.15 11.18
CA ALA A 74 5.08 6.56 11.47
C ALA A 74 5.11 7.48 10.24
N GLU A 75 5.42 6.95 9.06
CA GLU A 75 5.55 7.76 7.84
C GLU A 75 4.25 8.47 7.43
N TYR A 76 3.08 8.00 7.89
CA TYR A 76 1.83 8.71 7.62
C TYR A 76 1.82 10.08 8.28
N GLU A 77 2.30 10.15 9.54
CA GLU A 77 2.42 11.41 10.26
C GLU A 77 3.51 12.31 9.66
N GLU A 78 4.68 11.73 9.33
CA GLU A 78 5.79 12.50 8.75
C GLU A 78 5.37 13.13 7.41
N ALA A 79 4.70 12.36 6.55
CA ALA A 79 4.20 12.87 5.28
C ALA A 79 3.10 13.94 5.46
N ALA A 80 2.22 13.78 6.46
CA ALA A 80 1.18 14.74 6.78
C ALA A 80 1.75 16.05 7.35
N ARG A 81 2.77 15.98 8.22
CA ARG A 81 3.48 17.16 8.75
C ARG A 81 4.11 18.01 7.66
N LEU A 82 4.61 17.38 6.59
CA LEU A 82 5.20 18.11 5.46
C LEU A 82 4.24 19.12 4.84
N VAL A 83 2.95 18.83 4.84
CA VAL A 83 1.91 19.69 4.27
C VAL A 83 1.14 20.49 5.35
N GLY A 84 1.58 20.42 6.60
CA GLY A 84 1.00 21.19 7.70
C GLY A 84 -0.34 20.65 8.22
N SER A 85 -0.63 19.36 8.03
CA SER A 85 -1.88 18.74 8.49
C SER A 85 -1.97 18.69 10.02
N GLU A 86 -3.15 18.95 10.55
CA GLU A 86 -3.52 18.55 11.91
C GLU A 86 -3.66 17.02 11.97
N ILE A 87 -3.02 16.40 12.97
CA ILE A 87 -2.99 14.94 13.12
C ILE A 87 -3.86 14.53 14.30
N VAL A 88 -4.95 13.85 14.02
CA VAL A 88 -5.83 13.23 15.01
C VAL A 88 -5.44 11.76 15.16
N ARG A 89 -4.89 11.40 16.32
CA ARG A 89 -4.55 10.03 16.65
C ARG A 89 -5.70 9.38 17.40
N PHE A 90 -6.25 8.31 16.84
CA PHE A 90 -7.24 7.48 17.52
C PHE A 90 -6.52 6.38 18.29
N PRO A 91 -6.52 6.39 19.63
CA PRO A 91 -5.86 5.35 20.41
C PRO A 91 -6.59 4.03 20.24
N LEU A 92 -5.86 2.99 19.80
CA LEU A 92 -6.38 1.63 19.77
C LEU A 92 -6.48 1.08 21.21
N GLY A 93 -7.42 0.17 21.43
CA GLY A 93 -7.56 -0.53 22.71
C GLY A 93 -6.36 -1.41 23.05
N SER A 94 -6.42 -2.10 24.19
CA SER A 94 -5.35 -2.98 24.66
C SER A 94 -5.09 -4.18 23.73
N ASP A 95 -6.06 -4.55 22.93
CA ASP A 95 -5.97 -5.59 21.88
C ASP A 95 -5.40 -5.06 20.55
N LEU A 96 -5.15 -3.76 20.45
CA LEU A 96 -4.59 -3.06 19.30
C LEU A 96 -5.43 -3.23 18.00
N THR A 97 -6.70 -3.61 18.12
CA THR A 97 -7.59 -3.78 16.97
C THR A 97 -8.30 -2.49 16.59
N VAL A 98 -8.54 -2.31 15.28
CA VAL A 98 -9.46 -1.29 14.77
C VAL A 98 -10.89 -1.77 14.97
N THR A 99 -11.71 -0.95 15.61
CA THR A 99 -13.12 -1.24 15.89
C THR A 99 -14.04 -0.25 15.19
N GLN A 100 -15.36 -0.41 15.32
CA GLN A 100 -16.34 0.54 14.82
C GLN A 100 -16.10 1.95 15.35
N ALA A 101 -15.63 2.10 16.59
CA ALA A 101 -15.34 3.40 17.21
C ALA A 101 -14.32 4.25 16.42
N TYR A 102 -13.38 3.61 15.69
CA TYR A 102 -12.48 4.33 14.80
C TYR A 102 -13.23 5.01 13.63
N TRP A 103 -14.20 4.31 13.06
CA TRP A 103 -15.03 4.85 11.98
C TRP A 103 -16.03 5.90 12.49
N ASP A 104 -16.55 5.75 13.71
CA ASP A 104 -17.42 6.72 14.35
C ASP A 104 -16.69 8.06 14.65
N ALA A 105 -15.36 8.03 14.79
CA ALA A 105 -14.53 9.22 14.94
C ALA A 105 -14.31 10.00 13.62
N VAL A 106 -14.75 9.48 12.47
CA VAL A 106 -14.67 10.18 11.17
C VAL A 106 -15.75 11.25 11.11
N THR A 107 -15.34 12.50 11.18
CA THR A 107 -16.21 13.71 11.17
C THR A 107 -16.01 14.49 9.86
N PRO A 108 -16.94 15.38 9.48
CA PRO A 108 -16.86 16.13 8.21
C PRO A 108 -15.65 17.06 8.07
N ASP A 109 -14.95 17.36 9.17
CA ASP A 109 -13.73 18.17 9.18
C ASP A 109 -12.45 17.36 8.98
N ILE A 110 -12.55 16.01 8.89
CA ILE A 110 -11.44 15.13 8.52
C ILE A 110 -11.36 15.05 6.99
N ASP A 111 -10.23 15.44 6.41
CA ASP A 111 -10.00 15.38 4.96
C ASP A 111 -9.49 14.03 4.49
N LEU A 112 -8.72 13.34 5.34
CA LEU A 112 -8.12 12.05 5.02
C LEU A 112 -8.12 11.12 6.24
N VAL A 113 -8.63 9.92 6.05
CA VAL A 113 -8.50 8.79 6.99
C VAL A 113 -7.46 7.82 6.46
N VAL A 114 -6.57 7.32 7.30
CA VAL A 114 -5.56 6.32 6.91
C VAL A 114 -5.77 5.04 7.70
N LEU A 115 -5.76 3.92 7.01
CA LEU A 115 -5.78 2.58 7.58
C LEU A 115 -4.64 1.75 7.00
N CYS A 116 -3.70 1.29 7.82
CA CYS A 116 -2.72 0.28 7.44
C CYS A 116 -3.33 -1.11 7.64
N ASN A 117 -3.42 -1.93 6.59
CA ASN A 117 -4.14 -3.19 6.66
C ASN A 117 -3.50 -4.32 5.83
N PRO A 118 -2.81 -5.30 6.44
CA PRO A 118 -2.52 -5.45 7.87
C PRO A 118 -1.70 -4.30 8.46
N ASN A 119 -1.95 -3.98 9.74
CA ASN A 119 -1.32 -2.83 10.38
C ASN A 119 0.17 -3.08 10.69
N ASN A 120 1.00 -2.10 10.45
CA ASN A 120 2.38 -2.03 10.93
C ASN A 120 2.43 -1.04 12.11
N PRO A 121 2.86 -1.42 13.34
CA PRO A 121 3.69 -2.60 13.65
C PRO A 121 2.92 -3.84 14.18
N THR A 122 1.61 -3.78 14.37
CA THR A 122 0.87 -4.81 15.13
C THR A 122 0.68 -6.12 14.37
N GLY A 123 0.74 -6.11 13.03
CA GLY A 123 0.44 -7.26 12.18
C GLY A 123 -1.05 -7.57 12.03
N LEU A 124 -1.91 -6.90 12.80
CA LEU A 124 -3.34 -7.20 12.86
C LEU A 124 -4.09 -6.77 11.60
N LEU A 125 -5.01 -7.61 11.18
CA LEU A 125 -5.89 -7.38 10.03
C LEU A 125 -7.24 -6.85 10.48
N THR A 126 -7.65 -5.70 9.95
CA THR A 126 -9.04 -5.22 10.07
C THR A 126 -9.91 -5.98 9.07
N PRO A 127 -10.99 -6.65 9.51
CA PRO A 127 -11.85 -7.44 8.63
C PRO A 127 -12.49 -6.59 7.51
N LYS A 128 -12.59 -7.14 6.29
CA LYS A 128 -13.15 -6.46 5.11
C LYS A 128 -14.51 -5.82 5.36
N GLY A 129 -15.39 -6.51 6.10
CA GLY A 129 -16.71 -5.98 6.44
C GLY A 129 -16.66 -4.70 7.29
N LEU A 130 -15.68 -4.61 8.20
CA LEU A 130 -15.48 -3.41 9.01
C LEU A 130 -14.83 -2.29 8.20
N VAL A 131 -13.90 -2.62 7.29
CA VAL A 131 -13.33 -1.61 6.35
C VAL A 131 -14.41 -1.04 5.45
N LYS A 132 -15.35 -1.86 4.95
CA LYS A 132 -16.48 -1.40 4.12
C LYS A 132 -17.35 -0.38 4.86
N LYS A 133 -17.64 -0.60 6.14
CA LYS A 133 -18.36 0.41 6.97
C LYS A 133 -17.58 1.73 7.05
N GLY A 134 -16.24 1.65 7.15
CA GLY A 134 -15.39 2.83 7.10
C GLY A 134 -15.45 3.55 5.74
N MET A 135 -15.48 2.81 4.64
CA MET A 135 -15.66 3.37 3.30
C MET A 135 -17.01 4.08 3.15
N GLU A 136 -18.08 3.47 3.63
CA GLU A 136 -19.42 4.06 3.66
C GLU A 136 -19.42 5.36 4.47
N ARG A 137 -18.85 5.31 5.69
CA ARG A 137 -18.73 6.49 6.55
C ARG A 137 -17.92 7.62 5.92
N CYS A 138 -16.77 7.31 5.30
CA CYS A 138 -15.97 8.30 4.58
C CYS A 138 -16.73 8.92 3.41
N ALA A 139 -17.50 8.13 2.67
CA ALA A 139 -18.31 8.61 1.56
C ALA A 139 -19.44 9.54 2.04
N GLU A 140 -20.13 9.21 3.15
CA GLU A 140 -21.19 10.05 3.75
C GLU A 140 -20.71 11.46 4.07
N VAL A 141 -19.46 11.59 4.56
CA VAL A 141 -18.89 12.90 4.95
C VAL A 141 -17.95 13.48 3.90
N SER A 142 -17.88 12.86 2.71
CA SER A 142 -17.01 13.28 1.60
C SER A 142 -15.51 13.28 1.94
N THR A 143 -15.09 12.44 2.87
CA THR A 143 -13.69 12.24 3.28
C THR A 143 -13.03 11.16 2.42
N ARG A 144 -11.72 11.26 2.17
CA ARG A 144 -10.94 10.23 1.50
C ARG A 144 -10.44 9.17 2.48
N LEU A 145 -10.40 7.92 2.02
CA LEU A 145 -9.81 6.79 2.76
C LEU A 145 -8.58 6.27 2.01
N LEU A 146 -7.42 6.35 2.64
CA LEU A 146 -6.20 5.68 2.23
C LEU A 146 -6.07 4.36 2.99
N VAL A 147 -6.12 3.24 2.27
CA VAL A 147 -5.81 1.92 2.84
C VAL A 147 -4.44 1.48 2.34
N ASP A 148 -3.51 1.33 3.26
CA ASP A 148 -2.17 0.81 2.96
C ASP A 148 -2.19 -0.73 3.04
N GLU A 149 -2.14 -1.37 1.89
CA GLU A 149 -2.11 -2.82 1.71
C GLU A 149 -0.69 -3.35 1.40
N CYS A 150 0.38 -2.65 1.82
CA CYS A 150 1.77 -3.05 1.52
C CYS A 150 2.14 -4.45 2.06
N PHE A 151 1.44 -4.93 3.08
CA PHE A 151 1.62 -6.28 3.65
C PHE A 151 0.49 -7.26 3.29
N HIS A 152 -0.51 -6.82 2.55
CA HIS A 152 -1.69 -7.61 2.23
C HIS A 152 -1.37 -8.93 1.49
N ASP A 153 -0.39 -8.92 0.60
CA ASP A 153 0.00 -10.11 -0.16
C ASP A 153 0.55 -11.27 0.70
N PHE A 154 0.91 -11.01 1.99
CA PHE A 154 1.37 -12.02 2.94
C PHE A 154 0.24 -12.75 3.68
N LEU A 155 -1.00 -12.30 3.57
CA LEU A 155 -2.15 -12.98 4.16
C LEU A 155 -2.30 -14.39 3.57
N CYS A 156 -2.73 -15.35 4.37
CA CYS A 156 -2.94 -16.73 3.91
C CYS A 156 -3.99 -16.77 2.79
N GLU A 157 -5.07 -16.01 2.94
CA GLU A 157 -6.21 -15.92 2.02
C GLU A 157 -6.47 -14.43 1.65
N PRO A 158 -5.56 -13.81 0.87
CA PRO A 158 -5.64 -12.38 0.58
C PRO A 158 -6.92 -12.00 -0.17
N GLU A 159 -7.50 -12.93 -0.94
CA GLU A 159 -8.75 -12.74 -1.70
C GLU A 159 -9.96 -12.39 -0.80
N HIS A 160 -9.96 -12.85 0.45
CA HIS A 160 -11.06 -12.57 1.39
C HIS A 160 -11.05 -11.14 1.93
N SER A 161 -9.93 -10.46 1.88
CA SER A 161 -9.75 -9.10 2.44
C SER A 161 -9.39 -8.04 1.40
N VAL A 162 -9.08 -8.44 0.14
CA VAL A 162 -8.73 -7.51 -0.93
C VAL A 162 -9.87 -6.51 -1.21
N LEU A 163 -9.47 -5.24 -1.46
CA LEU A 163 -10.40 -4.14 -1.72
C LEU A 163 -10.37 -3.65 -3.17
N THR A 164 -9.64 -4.30 -4.07
CA THR A 164 -9.54 -3.87 -5.48
C THR A 164 -10.88 -3.87 -6.19
N ASP A 165 -11.80 -4.76 -5.80
CA ASP A 165 -13.19 -4.80 -6.26
C ASP A 165 -13.99 -3.55 -5.89
N GLN A 166 -13.53 -2.79 -4.89
CA GLN A 166 -14.19 -1.58 -4.41
C GLN A 166 -13.62 -0.30 -5.06
N VAL A 167 -12.48 -0.37 -5.73
CA VAL A 167 -11.82 0.81 -6.31
C VAL A 167 -12.62 1.39 -7.48
N ALA A 168 -13.22 0.53 -8.32
CA ALA A 168 -13.86 0.96 -9.57
C ALA A 168 -14.96 2.01 -9.35
N ASP A 169 -15.72 1.86 -8.27
CA ASP A 169 -16.94 2.62 -8.01
C ASP A 169 -16.81 3.60 -6.83
N ASN A 170 -15.62 3.70 -6.22
CA ASN A 170 -15.40 4.57 -5.06
C ASN A 170 -14.24 5.54 -5.27
N PRO A 171 -14.49 6.79 -5.72
CA PRO A 171 -13.45 7.79 -5.92
C PRO A 171 -12.81 8.29 -4.61
N HIS A 172 -13.42 8.01 -3.45
CA HIS A 172 -12.86 8.35 -2.15
C HIS A 172 -11.83 7.31 -1.66
N LEU A 173 -11.80 6.10 -2.26
CA LEU A 173 -10.87 5.05 -1.87
C LEU A 173 -9.55 5.16 -2.63
N ILE A 174 -8.45 5.10 -1.88
CA ILE A 174 -7.08 4.99 -2.39
C ILE A 174 -6.45 3.74 -1.77
N LEU A 175 -5.99 2.80 -2.58
CA LEU A 175 -5.22 1.66 -2.11
C LEU A 175 -3.73 1.88 -2.39
N LEU A 176 -2.91 1.83 -1.35
CA LEU A 176 -1.45 1.93 -1.46
C LEU A 176 -0.84 0.52 -1.40
N ARG A 177 0.08 0.21 -2.30
CA ARG A 177 0.72 -1.11 -2.38
C ARG A 177 2.22 -1.00 -2.69
N SER A 178 2.95 -2.06 -2.32
CA SER A 178 4.40 -2.12 -2.49
C SER A 178 4.84 -3.44 -3.11
N PHE A 179 5.75 -3.38 -4.06
CA PHE A 179 6.47 -4.56 -4.54
C PHE A 179 7.66 -4.95 -3.65
N THR A 180 8.13 -4.03 -2.80
CA THR A 180 9.41 -4.17 -2.07
C THR A 180 9.40 -5.32 -1.06
N LYS A 181 8.23 -5.64 -0.48
CA LYS A 181 8.11 -6.64 0.60
C LYS A 181 7.97 -8.04 0.02
N MET A 182 6.85 -8.31 -0.66
CA MET A 182 6.52 -9.64 -1.19
C MET A 182 7.61 -10.19 -2.12
N TYR A 183 8.19 -9.34 -2.97
CA TYR A 183 9.19 -9.77 -3.97
C TYR A 183 10.64 -9.58 -3.50
N ALA A 184 10.87 -9.32 -2.22
CA ALA A 184 12.19 -9.15 -1.62
C ALA A 184 13.11 -8.20 -2.43
N MET A 185 12.55 -7.08 -2.91
CA MET A 185 13.29 -6.10 -3.73
C MET A 185 13.24 -4.67 -3.15
N PRO A 186 13.55 -4.48 -1.85
CA PRO A 186 13.45 -3.15 -1.24
C PRO A 186 14.39 -2.11 -1.88
N GLY A 187 15.56 -2.53 -2.38
CA GLY A 187 16.53 -1.66 -3.05
C GLY A 187 16.10 -1.18 -4.44
N ILE A 188 15.16 -1.88 -5.10
CA ILE A 188 14.63 -1.49 -6.43
C ILE A 188 13.71 -0.26 -6.33
N ARG A 189 13.08 -0.05 -5.19
CA ARG A 189 12.23 1.11 -4.91
C ARG A 189 11.02 1.18 -5.84
N LEU A 190 10.01 0.33 -5.64
CA LEU A 190 8.79 0.34 -6.43
C LEU A 190 7.54 0.17 -5.57
N GLY A 191 6.58 1.08 -5.74
CA GLY A 191 5.25 1.02 -5.15
C GLY A 191 4.22 1.63 -6.09
N TYR A 192 2.96 1.50 -5.77
CA TYR A 192 1.87 2.06 -6.56
C TYR A 192 0.64 2.33 -5.70
N CYS A 193 -0.24 3.19 -6.21
CA CYS A 193 -1.60 3.26 -5.68
C CYS A 193 -2.64 3.01 -6.77
N LEU A 194 -3.83 2.65 -6.31
CA LEU A 194 -5.03 2.47 -7.12
C LEU A 194 -6.10 3.45 -6.66
N SER A 195 -6.73 4.15 -7.59
CA SER A 195 -7.88 5.02 -7.34
C SER A 195 -8.73 5.18 -8.59
N SER A 196 -10.05 5.26 -8.46
CA SER A 196 -10.93 5.63 -9.58
C SER A 196 -11.00 7.13 -9.85
N ASP A 197 -10.48 7.97 -8.94
CA ASP A 197 -10.33 9.41 -9.18
C ASP A 197 -9.18 9.67 -10.15
N ARG A 198 -9.51 9.78 -11.44
CA ARG A 198 -8.53 10.02 -12.52
C ARG A 198 -7.80 11.35 -12.34
N GLN A 199 -8.49 12.38 -11.86
CA GLN A 199 -7.87 13.69 -11.64
C GLN A 199 -6.81 13.59 -10.54
N LEU A 200 -7.07 12.83 -9.47
CA LEU A 200 -6.06 12.55 -8.47
C LEU A 200 -4.85 11.83 -9.08
N VAL A 201 -5.07 10.76 -9.85
CA VAL A 201 -3.99 9.99 -10.48
C VAL A 201 -3.14 10.87 -11.40
N ASP A 202 -3.75 11.75 -12.19
CA ASP A 202 -3.02 12.67 -13.07
C ASP A 202 -2.20 13.69 -12.28
N ARG A 203 -2.76 14.30 -11.24
CA ARG A 203 -2.06 15.26 -10.36
C ARG A 203 -0.89 14.65 -9.59
N LEU A 204 -0.88 13.33 -9.31
CA LEU A 204 0.24 12.66 -8.67
C LEU A 204 1.52 12.70 -9.53
N TYR A 205 1.40 12.77 -10.86
CA TYR A 205 2.56 12.96 -11.74
C TYR A 205 3.15 14.38 -11.62
N GLU A 206 2.33 15.37 -11.31
CA GLU A 206 2.73 16.77 -11.15
C GLU A 206 3.34 17.03 -9.75
N ALA A 207 2.99 16.22 -8.76
CA ALA A 207 3.38 16.40 -7.37
C ALA A 207 4.83 16.00 -7.04
N GLY A 208 5.65 15.64 -8.04
CA GLY A 208 7.03 15.25 -7.78
C GLY A 208 7.89 15.21 -9.05
N ALA A 209 9.16 14.81 -8.89
CA ALA A 209 10.11 14.77 -9.98
C ALA A 209 9.65 13.82 -11.11
N PRO A 210 9.80 14.20 -12.39
CA PRO A 210 9.61 13.28 -13.50
C PRO A 210 10.64 12.16 -13.46
N TRP A 211 10.34 11.04 -14.13
CA TRP A 211 11.24 9.86 -14.21
C TRP A 211 11.63 9.25 -12.84
N SER A 212 10.82 9.44 -11.81
CA SER A 212 11.12 8.96 -10.45
C SER A 212 11.25 7.43 -10.35
N VAL A 213 10.58 6.69 -11.24
CA VAL A 213 10.65 5.23 -11.33
C VAL A 213 11.63 4.83 -12.43
N SER A 214 12.78 4.26 -12.05
CA SER A 214 13.83 3.87 -12.99
C SER A 214 13.36 2.80 -13.99
N GLY A 215 14.04 2.69 -15.14
CA GLY A 215 13.76 1.64 -16.14
C GLY A 215 13.92 0.24 -15.57
N ILE A 216 14.89 0.05 -14.69
CA ILE A 216 15.10 -1.22 -13.97
C ILE A 216 13.90 -1.52 -13.07
N ALA A 217 13.42 -0.54 -12.28
CA ALA A 217 12.26 -0.73 -11.43
C ALA A 217 10.99 -1.04 -12.22
N GLN A 218 10.80 -0.39 -13.37
CA GLN A 218 9.67 -0.66 -14.25
C GLN A 218 9.71 -2.11 -14.79
N ALA A 219 10.87 -2.58 -15.25
CA ALA A 219 11.04 -3.95 -15.74
C ALA A 219 10.81 -4.98 -14.63
N CYS A 220 11.38 -4.76 -13.44
CA CYS A 220 11.17 -5.60 -12.27
C CYS A 220 9.69 -5.66 -11.88
N GLY A 221 9.00 -4.53 -11.90
CA GLY A 221 7.58 -4.46 -11.55
C GLY A 221 6.69 -5.20 -12.54
N ILE A 222 7.01 -5.17 -13.84
CA ILE A 222 6.30 -5.92 -14.89
C ILE A 222 6.47 -7.42 -14.64
N ALA A 223 7.70 -7.90 -14.42
CA ALA A 223 7.98 -9.30 -14.12
C ALA A 223 7.28 -9.76 -12.83
N ALA A 224 7.35 -8.95 -11.77
CA ALA A 224 6.69 -9.23 -10.49
C ALA A 224 5.16 -9.27 -10.61
N ALA A 225 4.56 -8.36 -11.39
CA ALA A 225 3.11 -8.32 -11.60
C ALA A 225 2.59 -9.57 -12.34
N GLN A 226 3.42 -10.17 -13.18
CA GLN A 226 3.10 -11.39 -13.94
C GLN A 226 3.39 -12.69 -13.18
N ASP A 227 4.22 -12.63 -12.13
CA ASP A 227 4.56 -13.80 -11.32
C ASP A 227 3.48 -14.08 -10.27
N THR A 228 2.65 -15.08 -10.56
CA THR A 228 1.58 -15.54 -9.65
C THR A 228 2.04 -16.64 -8.69
N ASP A 229 3.13 -17.31 -9.00
CA ASP A 229 3.65 -18.45 -8.23
C ASP A 229 4.48 -18.00 -7.02
N PHE A 230 5.30 -16.98 -7.18
CA PHE A 230 6.19 -16.53 -6.12
C PHE A 230 5.43 -16.07 -4.87
N PRO A 231 4.35 -15.25 -4.94
CA PRO A 231 3.56 -14.91 -3.76
C PRO A 231 2.99 -16.14 -3.03
N ARG A 232 2.52 -17.15 -3.77
CA ARG A 232 2.02 -18.41 -3.19
C ARG A 232 3.12 -19.16 -2.44
N LYS A 233 4.31 -19.32 -3.04
CA LYS A 233 5.48 -19.94 -2.40
C LYS A 233 5.92 -19.17 -1.17
N THR A 234 5.93 -17.82 -1.24
CA THR A 234 6.33 -16.95 -0.13
C THR A 234 5.35 -17.10 1.05
N ARG A 235 4.04 -17.10 0.82
CA ARG A 235 3.05 -17.32 1.88
C ARG A 235 3.25 -18.66 2.58
N ALA A 236 3.43 -19.75 1.83
CA ALA A 236 3.70 -21.07 2.40
C ALA A 236 4.98 -21.10 3.24
N TYR A 237 6.05 -20.47 2.76
CA TYR A 237 7.31 -20.33 3.49
C TYR A 237 7.13 -19.53 4.79
N VAL A 238 6.47 -18.37 4.72
CA VAL A 238 6.23 -17.50 5.89
C VAL A 238 5.37 -18.23 6.91
N ALA A 239 4.28 -18.89 6.50
CA ALA A 239 3.42 -19.64 7.42
C ALA A 239 4.18 -20.71 8.18
N LEU A 240 5.08 -21.45 7.51
CA LEU A 240 5.91 -22.47 8.14
C LEU A 240 6.88 -21.87 9.18
N HIS A 241 7.58 -20.80 8.82
CA HIS A 241 8.62 -20.22 9.68
C HIS A 241 8.06 -19.31 10.78
N ARG A 242 6.89 -18.67 10.54
CA ARG A 242 6.21 -17.82 11.54
C ARG A 242 5.93 -18.61 12.82
N ALA A 243 5.37 -19.82 12.73
CA ALA A 243 5.06 -20.64 13.88
C ALA A 243 6.31 -21.03 14.71
N ALA A 244 7.46 -21.24 14.06
CA ALA A 244 8.71 -21.53 14.75
C ALA A 244 9.27 -20.27 15.45
N LEU A 245 9.21 -19.11 14.79
CA LEU A 245 9.64 -17.83 15.35
C LEU A 245 8.78 -17.46 16.57
N GLN A 246 7.45 -17.58 16.45
CA GLN A 246 6.51 -17.30 17.53
C GLN A 246 6.85 -18.12 18.77
N ARG A 247 6.97 -19.44 18.64
CA ARG A 247 7.37 -20.31 19.77
C ARG A 247 8.70 -19.88 20.40
N GLY A 248 9.71 -19.59 19.56
CA GLY A 248 11.01 -19.16 20.08
C GLY A 248 10.96 -17.83 20.85
N LEU A 249 10.08 -16.91 20.47
CA LEU A 249 9.86 -15.65 21.20
C LEU A 249 9.10 -15.88 22.51
N GLU A 250 8.07 -16.73 22.50
CA GLU A 250 7.30 -17.12 23.69
C GLU A 250 8.17 -17.85 24.72
N ASP A 251 9.09 -18.74 24.27
CA ASP A 251 10.07 -19.43 25.13
C ASP A 251 11.03 -18.44 25.82
N LEU A 252 11.25 -17.26 25.24
CA LEU A 252 12.00 -16.15 25.84
C LEU A 252 11.14 -15.26 26.77
N GLY A 253 9.88 -15.60 26.99
CA GLY A 253 8.94 -14.85 27.83
C GLY A 253 8.33 -13.62 27.17
N LEU A 254 8.44 -13.49 25.83
CA LEU A 254 7.83 -12.39 25.10
C LEU A 254 6.37 -12.70 24.76
N HIS A 255 5.51 -11.70 24.86
CA HIS A 255 4.15 -11.78 24.37
C HIS A 255 4.13 -11.49 22.88
N VAL A 256 3.66 -12.44 22.07
CA VAL A 256 3.53 -12.30 20.62
C VAL A 256 2.09 -11.96 20.27
N ILE A 257 1.89 -10.90 19.51
CA ILE A 257 0.58 -10.56 18.93
C ILE A 257 0.32 -11.52 17.76
N ASP A 258 -0.81 -12.23 17.80
CA ASP A 258 -1.13 -13.26 16.81
C ASP A 258 -1.95 -12.69 15.62
#